data_a18524ad0405eb14ed3ff4299d7a94a0
#
_entry.id   a18524ad0405eb14ed3ff4299d7a94a0
#
_cell.length_a   1.000
_cell.length_b   1.000
_cell.length_c   1.000
_cell.angle_alpha   90.00
_cell.angle_beta   90.00
_cell.angle_gamma   90.00
#
_symmetry.space_group_name_H-M   'P 1'
#
loop_
_entity.id
_entity.type
_entity.pdbx_description
1 polymer ?
#
loop_
_entity_poly.entity_id
_entity_poly.type
_entity_poly.pdbx_seq_one_letter_code
_entity_poly.pdbx_strand_id
1 'polypeptide(L)'
;MVHDTYSAVKKSTKLKLSFDNRTKETTRLVTAVSQYLRARQVADLSTKLYDVSSMYISNAINDVEPATTVFKWLFSSKDKKNKAVNSYNYLQQKLNDSYGNEVNRLGEEYRNLDYYSENDVWADFQKDPIKYINTIEQIVPGLLGNDDSVYGLPEDLAREVQDECFFPDGLLCSLRRYQEWGVKYILHQGRVLLGDEMGLGKTIQAIAAMVSLRNTGATHFVVLCPASVIINWCREIGKFSKLRAIKVHGSSRLSALDEWIRMGGVAVTTYETTAYFKLPDDFKFSMLVVDEAHYIKNPDANRSINTRAICAHAQRLLFMTGTALENNVDEMVNLIDILRPDIAKQISRMKMLSSAPQFREKVATVYYRRKREDVLTELPELLENEEWCQLCAEEEQAYEEAVLSRNYNAARRVSWNVSDLKNSCKANRMLEIIEEAKSEDRKIIVFSFYLDTIKKISDLLGEQCMEPINGSISPSKRQEIIDKFDKAPAGQVLAAQIIAGGTGLNIQSASVVILCEPQLKPSIENQAISRAYRMGQARNVIVYRLLCDNTIDEKITDLLSEKQAVFDAFADKSVAAENVEIDTTSLSDIIQEEIDRIKNKAENIVDDKEITLK
;
A
#
# COMPACT_ATOMS: atom_id res chain seq x y z
N MET A 1 -27.82 -14.63 -17.59
CA MET A 1 -27.51 -13.57 -16.61
C MET A 1 -26.00 -13.33 -16.45
N VAL A 2 -25.20 -14.21 -15.78
CA VAL A 2 -23.75 -13.98 -15.63
C VAL A 2 -23.05 -13.83 -16.99
N HIS A 3 -23.39 -14.66 -17.97
CA HIS A 3 -22.84 -14.58 -19.31
C HIS A 3 -23.22 -13.27 -20.06
N ASP A 4 -24.42 -12.79 -19.87
CA ASP A 4 -24.91 -11.57 -20.53
C ASP A 4 -24.23 -10.33 -19.92
N THR A 5 -24.10 -10.29 -18.59
CA THR A 5 -23.37 -9.22 -17.88
C THR A 5 -21.88 -9.24 -18.18
N TYR A 6 -21.23 -10.40 -18.31
CA TYR A 6 -19.86 -10.56 -18.79
C TYR A 6 -19.68 -9.96 -20.20
N SER A 7 -20.60 -10.27 -21.10
CA SER A 7 -20.59 -9.74 -22.45
C SER A 7 -20.80 -8.22 -22.51
N ALA A 8 -21.60 -7.68 -21.58
CA ALA A 8 -21.81 -6.24 -21.44
C ALA A 8 -20.54 -5.51 -20.98
N VAL A 9 -19.80 -6.07 -20.01
CA VAL A 9 -18.50 -5.53 -19.59
C VAL A 9 -17.54 -5.52 -20.77
N LYS A 10 -17.37 -6.64 -21.48
CA LYS A 10 -16.47 -6.75 -22.63
C LYS A 10 -16.81 -5.78 -23.79
N LYS A 11 -18.08 -5.43 -23.97
CA LYS A 11 -18.50 -4.41 -24.94
C LYS A 11 -18.19 -2.99 -24.49
N SER A 12 -18.25 -2.73 -23.18
CA SER A 12 -18.04 -1.39 -22.61
C SER A 12 -16.56 -1.00 -22.52
N THR A 13 -15.62 -1.95 -22.63
CA THR A 13 -14.17 -1.72 -22.57
C THR A 13 -13.51 -1.29 -23.87
N LYS A 14 -14.27 -1.10 -24.96
CA LYS A 14 -13.73 -0.77 -26.30
C LYS A 14 -13.25 0.69 -26.46
N LEU A 15 -13.36 1.53 -25.43
CA LEU A 15 -13.07 2.96 -25.46
C LEU A 15 -11.89 3.29 -24.55
N LYS A 16 -11.18 4.39 -24.85
CA LYS A 16 -10.10 4.92 -24.00
C LYS A 16 -10.70 5.37 -22.66
N LEU A 17 -10.36 4.69 -21.58
CA LEU A 17 -10.95 4.87 -20.25
C LEU A 17 -10.05 5.74 -19.39
N SER A 18 -10.63 6.73 -18.74
CA SER A 18 -10.03 7.45 -17.62
C SER A 18 -11.01 7.37 -16.45
N PHE A 19 -10.55 6.85 -15.30
CA PHE A 19 -11.39 6.71 -14.12
C PHE A 19 -11.43 7.98 -13.25
N ASP A 20 -10.65 8.98 -13.61
CA ASP A 20 -10.52 10.25 -12.88
C ASP A 20 -11.75 11.13 -13.00
N ASN A 21 -12.41 11.05 -14.15
CA ASN A 21 -13.62 11.81 -14.42
C ASN A 21 -14.79 10.86 -14.66
N ARG A 22 -15.92 11.15 -14.02
CA ARG A 22 -17.18 10.45 -14.27
C ARG A 22 -17.70 10.77 -15.68
N THR A 23 -17.04 10.19 -16.69
CA THR A 23 -17.52 10.27 -18.08
C THR A 23 -18.68 9.32 -18.30
N LYS A 24 -19.42 9.51 -19.38
CA LYS A 24 -20.52 8.63 -19.76
C LYS A 24 -20.02 7.19 -20.04
N GLU A 25 -18.85 7.06 -20.63
CA GLU A 25 -18.19 5.80 -20.94
C GLU A 25 -17.75 5.06 -19.67
N THR A 26 -17.09 5.77 -18.77
CA THR A 26 -16.65 5.23 -17.47
C THR A 26 -17.84 4.80 -16.61
N THR A 27 -18.88 5.63 -16.55
CA THR A 27 -20.12 5.29 -15.84
C THR A 27 -20.76 4.02 -16.41
N ARG A 28 -20.80 3.90 -17.74
CA ARG A 28 -21.34 2.71 -18.40
C ARG A 28 -20.55 1.45 -18.07
N LEU A 29 -19.21 1.53 -18.06
CA LEU A 29 -18.34 0.41 -17.71
C LEU A 29 -18.53 0.01 -16.26
N VAL A 30 -18.47 0.98 -15.32
CA VAL A 30 -18.64 0.74 -13.88
C VAL A 30 -20.01 0.12 -13.60
N THR A 31 -21.07 0.58 -14.29
CA THR A 31 -22.40 -0.01 -14.18
C THR A 31 -22.44 -1.47 -14.66
N ALA A 32 -21.82 -1.76 -15.83
CA ALA A 32 -21.74 -3.12 -16.34
C ALA A 32 -20.96 -4.07 -15.41
N VAL A 33 -19.87 -3.59 -14.81
CA VAL A 33 -19.07 -4.35 -13.84
C VAL A 33 -19.87 -4.59 -12.57
N SER A 34 -20.58 -3.59 -12.06
CA SER A 34 -21.45 -3.73 -10.89
C SER A 34 -22.51 -4.82 -11.11
N GLN A 35 -23.18 -4.80 -12.24
CA GLN A 35 -24.16 -5.82 -12.62
C GLN A 35 -23.53 -7.22 -12.70
N TYR A 36 -22.33 -7.33 -13.28
CA TYR A 36 -21.59 -8.61 -13.35
C TYR A 36 -21.24 -9.15 -11.96
N LEU A 37 -20.70 -8.30 -11.07
CA LEU A 37 -20.34 -8.68 -9.70
C LEU A 37 -21.53 -9.19 -8.91
N ARG A 38 -22.67 -8.52 -9.04
CA ARG A 38 -23.94 -8.92 -8.38
C ARG A 38 -24.51 -10.21 -8.96
N ALA A 39 -24.48 -10.34 -10.29
CA ALA A 39 -24.90 -11.57 -10.95
C ALA A 39 -24.07 -12.77 -10.51
N ARG A 40 -22.76 -12.59 -10.35
CA ARG A 40 -21.85 -13.60 -9.83
C ARG A 40 -22.14 -13.95 -8.37
N GLN A 41 -22.37 -12.95 -7.53
CA GLN A 41 -22.73 -13.16 -6.12
C GLN A 41 -24.04 -13.97 -5.97
N VAL A 42 -25.06 -13.66 -6.78
CA VAL A 42 -26.32 -14.42 -6.82
C VAL A 42 -26.08 -15.86 -7.27
N ALA A 43 -25.23 -16.07 -8.30
CA ALA A 43 -24.89 -17.40 -8.77
C ALA A 43 -24.14 -18.22 -7.69
N ASP A 44 -23.18 -17.62 -7.00
CA ASP A 44 -22.40 -18.27 -5.93
C ASP A 44 -23.28 -18.64 -4.74
N LEU A 45 -24.21 -17.75 -4.32
CA LEU A 45 -25.19 -18.04 -3.29
C LEU A 45 -26.15 -19.16 -3.70
N SER A 46 -26.63 -19.12 -4.95
CA SER A 46 -27.49 -20.17 -5.50
C SER A 46 -26.81 -21.53 -5.48
N THR A 47 -25.54 -21.60 -5.90
CA THR A 47 -24.76 -22.84 -5.90
C THR A 47 -24.58 -23.38 -4.48
N LYS A 48 -24.21 -22.52 -3.52
CA LYS A 48 -24.07 -22.93 -2.12
C LYS A 48 -25.36 -23.49 -1.51
N LEU A 49 -26.50 -22.87 -1.83
CA LEU A 49 -27.79 -23.32 -1.35
C LEU A 49 -28.22 -24.62 -2.02
N TYR A 50 -27.85 -24.83 -3.28
CA TYR A 50 -28.16 -26.03 -4.04
C TYR A 50 -27.40 -27.26 -3.52
N ASP A 51 -26.10 -27.11 -3.22
CA ASP A 51 -25.21 -28.24 -2.89
C ASP A 51 -25.55 -28.95 -1.57
N VAL A 52 -26.10 -28.24 -0.57
CA VAL A 52 -26.19 -28.78 0.79
C VAL A 52 -27.58 -29.33 1.16
N SER A 53 -28.66 -28.87 0.57
CA SER A 53 -30.01 -29.19 1.06
C SER A 53 -31.07 -29.38 -0.01
N SER A 54 -30.79 -29.05 -1.27
CA SER A 54 -31.81 -28.97 -2.31
C SER A 54 -32.56 -30.27 -2.56
N MET A 55 -31.87 -31.40 -2.55
CA MET A 55 -32.49 -32.70 -2.76
C MET A 55 -33.43 -33.10 -1.61
N TYR A 56 -33.02 -32.84 -0.36
CA TYR A 56 -33.85 -33.11 0.82
C TYR A 56 -35.07 -32.18 0.90
N ILE A 57 -34.86 -30.88 0.56
CA ILE A 57 -35.97 -29.90 0.53
C ILE A 57 -36.94 -30.20 -0.60
N SER A 58 -36.48 -30.54 -1.79
CA SER A 58 -37.33 -30.91 -2.93
C SER A 58 -38.17 -32.16 -2.60
N ASN A 59 -37.53 -33.16 -1.99
CA ASN A 59 -38.24 -34.35 -1.54
C ASN A 59 -39.31 -34.02 -0.45
N ALA A 60 -38.94 -33.18 0.51
CA ALA A 60 -39.88 -32.75 1.55
C ALA A 60 -41.04 -31.93 1.00
N ILE A 61 -40.83 -31.06 0.02
CA ILE A 61 -41.89 -30.33 -0.68
C ILE A 61 -42.85 -31.28 -1.38
N ASN A 62 -42.33 -32.29 -2.07
CA ASN A 62 -43.16 -33.31 -2.72
C ASN A 62 -43.94 -34.14 -1.70
N ASP A 63 -43.32 -34.48 -0.58
CA ASP A 63 -43.95 -35.25 0.49
C ASP A 63 -45.07 -34.50 1.21
N VAL A 64 -45.08 -33.17 1.22
CA VAL A 64 -46.13 -32.32 1.79
C VAL A 64 -47.34 -32.21 0.84
N GLU A 65 -47.22 -32.61 -0.42
CA GLU A 65 -48.34 -32.51 -1.40
C GLU A 65 -49.69 -33.04 -0.89
N PRO A 66 -49.80 -34.17 -0.16
CA PRO A 66 -51.06 -34.64 0.39
C PRO A 66 -51.71 -33.64 1.36
N ALA A 67 -50.96 -32.78 2.02
CA ALA A 67 -51.45 -31.79 2.97
C ALA A 67 -51.90 -30.48 2.32
N THR A 68 -51.72 -30.30 1.01
CA THR A 68 -52.07 -29.05 0.31
C THR A 68 -53.58 -28.81 0.14
N THR A 69 -54.42 -29.85 0.18
CA THR A 69 -55.88 -29.73 0.13
C THR A 69 -56.54 -30.75 1.04
N VAL A 70 -57.70 -30.37 1.61
CA VAL A 70 -58.48 -31.22 2.49
C VAL A 70 -58.84 -32.54 1.81
N PHE A 71 -59.15 -32.51 0.52
CA PHE A 71 -59.56 -33.70 -0.24
C PHE A 71 -58.39 -34.68 -0.40
N LYS A 72 -57.18 -34.21 -0.79
CA LYS A 72 -55.99 -35.05 -0.88
C LYS A 72 -55.60 -35.63 0.48
N TRP A 73 -55.78 -34.88 1.56
CA TRP A 73 -55.50 -35.33 2.91
C TRP A 73 -56.43 -36.46 3.34
N LEU A 74 -57.72 -36.31 3.13
CA LEU A 74 -58.73 -37.33 3.54
C LEU A 74 -58.46 -38.69 2.89
N PHE A 75 -58.14 -38.72 1.62
CA PHE A 75 -57.94 -39.95 0.84
C PHE A 75 -56.47 -40.47 0.86
N SER A 76 -55.57 -39.86 1.58
CA SER A 76 -54.18 -40.32 1.72
C SER A 76 -54.07 -41.40 2.79
N SER A 77 -53.16 -42.38 2.55
CA SER A 77 -52.82 -43.42 3.52
C SER A 77 -52.18 -42.82 4.79
N LYS A 78 -52.23 -43.56 5.90
CA LYS A 78 -51.65 -43.14 7.18
C LYS A 78 -50.15 -42.85 7.06
N ASP A 79 -49.43 -43.66 6.28
CA ASP A 79 -47.99 -43.47 6.06
C ASP A 79 -47.67 -42.20 5.27
N LYS A 80 -48.46 -41.90 4.22
CA LYS A 80 -48.33 -40.63 3.48
C LYS A 80 -48.64 -39.41 4.35
N LYS A 81 -49.63 -39.50 5.25
CA LYS A 81 -49.96 -38.43 6.21
C LYS A 81 -48.81 -38.20 7.19
N ASN A 82 -48.27 -39.27 7.78
CA ASN A 82 -47.12 -39.16 8.70
C ASN A 82 -45.91 -38.58 8.01
N LYS A 83 -45.60 -39.01 6.78
CA LYS A 83 -44.49 -38.48 5.99
C LYS A 83 -44.70 -37.00 5.68
N ALA A 84 -45.89 -36.60 5.31
CA ALA A 84 -46.21 -35.19 5.04
C ALA A 84 -46.04 -34.30 6.28
N VAL A 85 -46.48 -34.77 7.47
CA VAL A 85 -46.30 -34.01 8.72
C VAL A 85 -44.83 -33.87 9.09
N ASN A 86 -44.04 -34.94 8.97
CA ASN A 86 -42.62 -34.91 9.26
C ASN A 86 -41.89 -33.96 8.30
N SER A 87 -42.20 -34.03 7.00
CA SER A 87 -41.63 -33.16 5.98
C SER A 87 -42.04 -31.70 6.15
N TYR A 88 -43.27 -31.43 6.59
CA TYR A 88 -43.72 -30.08 6.93
C TYR A 88 -42.94 -29.51 8.12
N ASN A 89 -42.78 -30.27 9.20
CA ASN A 89 -42.00 -29.84 10.36
C ASN A 89 -40.53 -29.59 9.99
N TYR A 90 -39.95 -30.45 9.14
CA TYR A 90 -38.61 -30.24 8.61
C TYR A 90 -38.51 -28.95 7.79
N LEU A 91 -39.46 -28.67 6.89
CA LEU A 91 -39.49 -27.44 6.10
C LEU A 91 -39.67 -26.19 6.97
N GLN A 92 -40.53 -26.26 7.99
CA GLN A 92 -40.71 -25.16 8.95
C GLN A 92 -39.45 -24.89 9.75
N GLN A 93 -38.73 -25.92 10.19
CA GLN A 93 -37.47 -25.77 10.87
C GLN A 93 -36.43 -25.11 9.94
N LYS A 94 -36.37 -25.54 8.67
CA LYS A 94 -35.43 -24.98 7.67
C LYS A 94 -35.75 -23.54 7.29
N LEU A 95 -36.99 -23.12 7.26
CA LEU A 95 -37.39 -21.73 7.03
C LEU A 95 -37.02 -20.79 8.19
N ASN A 96 -36.92 -21.33 9.40
CA ASN A 96 -36.61 -20.56 10.60
C ASN A 96 -35.13 -20.63 11.00
N ASP A 97 -34.32 -21.42 10.30
CA ASP A 97 -32.88 -21.52 10.52
C ASP A 97 -32.07 -20.58 9.58
N SER A 98 -30.74 -20.68 9.64
CA SER A 98 -29.85 -19.92 8.79
C SER A 98 -30.09 -20.10 7.28
N TYR A 99 -30.62 -21.27 6.87
CA TYR A 99 -30.91 -21.55 5.47
C TYR A 99 -32.08 -20.70 4.95
N GLY A 100 -33.15 -20.54 5.73
CA GLY A 100 -34.27 -19.68 5.38
C GLY A 100 -33.86 -18.21 5.20
N ASN A 101 -32.98 -17.73 6.06
CA ASN A 101 -32.39 -16.38 5.95
C ASN A 101 -31.55 -16.23 4.67
N GLU A 102 -30.76 -17.23 4.32
CA GLU A 102 -29.92 -17.22 3.09
C GLU A 102 -30.81 -17.27 1.82
N VAL A 103 -31.90 -18.06 1.82
CA VAL A 103 -32.86 -18.10 0.70
C VAL A 103 -33.56 -16.75 0.52
N ASN A 104 -33.98 -16.09 1.61
CA ASN A 104 -34.57 -14.77 1.55
C ASN A 104 -33.58 -13.73 1.01
N ARG A 105 -32.35 -13.76 1.49
CA ARG A 105 -31.25 -12.91 1.00
C ARG A 105 -31.01 -13.12 -0.49
N LEU A 106 -30.93 -14.35 -0.96
CA LEU A 106 -30.81 -14.66 -2.39
C LEU A 106 -31.98 -14.08 -3.20
N GLY A 107 -33.19 -14.18 -2.70
CA GLY A 107 -34.37 -13.62 -3.34
C GLY A 107 -34.36 -12.10 -3.42
N GLU A 108 -33.85 -11.43 -2.38
CA GLU A 108 -33.66 -9.98 -2.37
C GLU A 108 -32.55 -9.53 -3.34
N GLU A 109 -31.39 -10.16 -3.29
CA GLU A 109 -30.29 -9.88 -4.20
C GLU A 109 -30.68 -10.09 -5.67
N TYR A 110 -31.43 -11.15 -5.97
CA TYR A 110 -31.95 -11.41 -7.32
C TYR A 110 -32.93 -10.33 -7.79
N ARG A 111 -33.85 -9.87 -6.95
CA ARG A 111 -34.82 -8.82 -7.27
C ARG A 111 -34.19 -7.46 -7.46
N ASN A 112 -33.07 -7.20 -6.79
CA ASN A 112 -32.39 -5.91 -6.77
C ASN A 112 -31.26 -5.80 -7.82
N LEU A 113 -31.06 -6.81 -8.67
CA LEU A 113 -29.98 -6.80 -9.68
C LEU A 113 -30.03 -5.58 -10.61
N ASP A 114 -31.20 -5.08 -10.94
CA ASP A 114 -31.40 -4.00 -11.93
C ASP A 114 -31.79 -2.64 -11.30
N TYR A 115 -31.91 -2.56 -9.95
CA TYR A 115 -32.51 -1.40 -9.28
C TYR A 115 -31.51 -0.37 -8.70
N TYR A 116 -30.25 -0.41 -9.11
CA TYR A 116 -29.29 0.56 -8.59
C TYR A 116 -29.13 1.75 -9.54
N SER A 117 -29.26 2.97 -8.98
CA SER A 117 -29.01 4.18 -9.74
C SER A 117 -27.52 4.29 -10.11
N GLU A 118 -27.21 5.05 -11.17
CA GLU A 118 -25.82 5.34 -11.55
C GLU A 118 -25.01 5.96 -10.40
N ASN A 119 -25.67 6.73 -9.52
CA ASN A 119 -25.04 7.33 -8.35
C ASN A 119 -24.66 6.29 -7.31
N ASP A 120 -25.55 5.31 -7.02
CA ASP A 120 -25.27 4.23 -6.07
C ASP A 120 -24.12 3.34 -6.57
N VAL A 121 -24.12 3.03 -7.87
CA VAL A 121 -23.07 2.24 -8.50
C VAL A 121 -21.73 2.96 -8.46
N TRP A 122 -21.73 4.28 -8.69
CA TRP A 122 -20.51 5.09 -8.61
C TRP A 122 -20.00 5.20 -7.18
N ALA A 123 -20.87 5.35 -6.19
CA ALA A 123 -20.51 5.33 -4.77
C ALA A 123 -19.91 3.98 -4.34
N ASP A 124 -20.48 2.85 -4.83
CA ASP A 124 -19.93 1.51 -4.57
C ASP A 124 -18.55 1.32 -5.21
N PHE A 125 -18.36 1.80 -6.43
CA PHE A 125 -17.05 1.85 -7.09
C PHE A 125 -16.03 2.66 -6.28
N GLN A 126 -16.36 3.87 -5.84
CA GLN A 126 -15.47 4.72 -5.05
C GLN A 126 -15.10 4.09 -3.69
N LYS A 127 -15.99 3.28 -3.13
CA LYS A 127 -15.76 2.57 -1.87
C LYS A 127 -14.76 1.41 -2.01
N ASP A 128 -14.77 0.71 -3.14
CA ASP A 128 -13.87 -0.43 -3.41
C ASP A 128 -13.47 -0.48 -4.90
N PRO A 129 -12.66 0.48 -5.38
CA PRO A 129 -12.22 0.54 -6.76
C PRO A 129 -11.45 -0.72 -7.19
N ILE A 130 -10.68 -1.31 -6.26
CA ILE A 130 -9.84 -2.48 -6.52
C ILE A 130 -10.68 -3.66 -7.01
N LYS A 131 -11.83 -3.90 -6.39
CA LYS A 131 -12.74 -4.97 -6.78
C LYS A 131 -13.23 -4.82 -8.22
N TYR A 132 -13.60 -3.60 -8.62
CA TYR A 132 -14.06 -3.31 -9.97
C TYR A 132 -12.95 -3.45 -11.00
N ILE A 133 -11.79 -2.87 -10.73
CA ILE A 133 -10.61 -2.89 -11.60
C ILE A 133 -10.12 -4.32 -11.81
N ASN A 134 -9.98 -5.11 -10.73
CA ASN A 134 -9.62 -6.52 -10.84
C ASN A 134 -10.63 -7.33 -11.66
N THR A 135 -11.91 -7.01 -11.54
CA THR A 135 -12.96 -7.67 -12.34
C THR A 135 -12.83 -7.33 -13.82
N ILE A 136 -12.54 -6.07 -14.15
CA ILE A 136 -12.29 -5.64 -15.54
C ILE A 136 -11.11 -6.40 -16.11
N GLU A 137 -10.00 -6.46 -15.37
CA GLU A 137 -8.77 -7.13 -15.80
C GLU A 137 -8.93 -8.65 -15.97
N GLN A 138 -9.76 -9.29 -15.13
CA GLN A 138 -10.13 -10.71 -15.29
C GLN A 138 -10.96 -10.97 -16.55
N ILE A 139 -11.84 -10.02 -16.94
CA ILE A 139 -12.71 -10.16 -18.11
C ILE A 139 -11.98 -9.78 -19.40
N VAL A 140 -11.14 -8.76 -19.36
CA VAL A 140 -10.36 -8.25 -20.50
C VAL A 140 -8.91 -8.03 -20.03
N PRO A 141 -8.10 -9.10 -20.01
CA PRO A 141 -6.70 -9.00 -19.61
C PRO A 141 -5.92 -8.00 -20.48
N GLY A 142 -5.05 -7.20 -19.85
CA GLY A 142 -4.23 -6.20 -20.52
C GLY A 142 -4.94 -4.89 -20.87
N LEU A 143 -6.23 -4.72 -20.52
CA LEU A 143 -6.95 -3.46 -20.77
C LEU A 143 -6.40 -2.29 -19.95
N LEU A 144 -5.98 -2.58 -18.71
CA LEU A 144 -5.57 -1.62 -17.71
C LEU A 144 -4.07 -1.71 -17.36
N GLY A 145 -3.27 -2.32 -18.20
CA GLY A 145 -1.83 -2.45 -18.02
C GLY A 145 -1.12 -2.70 -19.34
N ASN A 146 0.18 -2.46 -19.38
CA ASN A 146 1.00 -2.90 -20.49
C ASN A 146 0.94 -4.42 -20.58
N ASP A 147 0.63 -4.95 -21.75
CA ASP A 147 0.64 -6.40 -22.04
C ASP A 147 2.09 -6.88 -22.27
N ASP A 148 3.04 -6.39 -21.46
CA ASP A 148 4.39 -6.90 -21.43
C ASP A 148 4.36 -8.27 -20.74
N SER A 149 4.27 -9.31 -21.55
CA SER A 149 4.18 -10.70 -21.10
C SER A 149 5.39 -11.13 -20.26
N VAL A 150 6.46 -10.34 -20.27
CA VAL A 150 7.75 -10.64 -19.61
C VAL A 150 7.93 -9.85 -18.29
N TYR A 151 7.15 -8.79 -18.08
CA TYR A 151 7.25 -7.89 -16.91
C TYR A 151 8.69 -7.51 -16.54
N GLY A 152 9.54 -7.27 -17.54
CA GLY A 152 10.92 -6.85 -17.38
C GLY A 152 11.92 -7.95 -16.99
N LEU A 153 11.52 -9.22 -16.96
CA LEU A 153 12.43 -10.38 -16.76
C LEU A 153 13.08 -10.82 -18.09
N PRO A 154 14.26 -11.45 -18.07
CA PRO A 154 14.80 -12.16 -19.21
C PRO A 154 13.83 -13.25 -19.70
N GLU A 155 13.71 -13.43 -21.03
CA GLU A 155 12.69 -14.31 -21.62
C GLU A 155 12.69 -15.75 -21.07
N ASP A 156 13.87 -16.34 -20.90
CA ASP A 156 13.96 -17.72 -20.39
C ASP A 156 13.43 -17.81 -18.96
N LEU A 157 13.84 -16.89 -18.08
CA LEU A 157 13.35 -16.81 -16.70
C LEU A 157 11.84 -16.50 -16.66
N ALA A 158 11.36 -15.65 -17.56
CA ALA A 158 9.95 -15.33 -17.65
C ALA A 158 9.09 -16.55 -17.99
N ARG A 159 9.55 -17.43 -18.88
CA ARG A 159 8.86 -18.69 -19.20
C ARG A 159 8.81 -19.62 -17.99
N GLU A 160 9.93 -19.79 -17.28
CA GLU A 160 9.98 -20.61 -16.07
C GLU A 160 9.03 -20.08 -14.98
N VAL A 161 8.99 -18.77 -14.76
CA VAL A 161 8.07 -18.12 -13.83
C VAL A 161 6.61 -18.27 -14.27
N GLN A 162 6.33 -18.19 -15.57
CA GLN A 162 4.97 -18.38 -16.08
C GLN A 162 4.43 -19.77 -15.78
N ASP A 163 5.26 -20.79 -15.89
CA ASP A 163 4.91 -22.19 -15.66
C ASP A 163 4.84 -22.57 -14.16
N GLU A 164 5.29 -21.68 -13.25
CA GLU A 164 5.24 -21.93 -11.81
C GLU A 164 3.81 -22.07 -11.29
N CYS A 165 3.60 -23.06 -10.43
CA CYS A 165 2.29 -23.36 -9.87
C CYS A 165 1.93 -22.39 -8.72
N PHE A 166 0.74 -21.83 -8.79
CA PHE A 166 0.16 -20.99 -7.74
C PHE A 166 -1.17 -21.57 -7.26
N PHE A 167 -1.28 -21.84 -5.95
CA PHE A 167 -2.45 -22.45 -5.32
C PHE A 167 -3.14 -21.43 -4.40
N PRO A 168 -4.15 -20.68 -4.89
CA PRO A 168 -4.76 -19.58 -4.15
C PRO A 168 -5.83 -20.00 -3.13
N ASP A 169 -6.10 -21.28 -2.91
CA ASP A 169 -7.15 -21.72 -2.00
C ASP A 169 -6.94 -21.21 -0.57
N GLY A 170 -7.90 -20.41 -0.09
CA GLY A 170 -7.79 -19.74 1.21
C GLY A 170 -7.23 -18.33 1.13
N LEU A 171 -6.93 -17.81 -0.08
CA LEU A 171 -6.80 -16.38 -0.32
C LEU A 171 -8.21 -15.78 -0.43
N LEU A 172 -8.46 -14.66 0.27
CA LEU A 172 -9.77 -14.00 0.38
C LEU A 172 -9.89 -12.76 -0.52
N CYS A 173 -8.97 -12.57 -1.43
CA CYS A 173 -8.93 -11.46 -2.39
C CYS A 173 -8.46 -11.95 -3.75
N SER A 174 -8.75 -11.18 -4.80
CA SER A 174 -8.24 -11.42 -6.14
C SER A 174 -6.95 -10.64 -6.32
N LEU A 175 -5.90 -11.31 -6.79
CA LEU A 175 -4.65 -10.66 -7.18
C LEU A 175 -4.80 -9.99 -8.54
N ARG A 176 -4.05 -8.93 -8.76
CA ARG A 176 -3.81 -8.39 -10.09
C ARG A 176 -2.83 -9.29 -10.85
N ARG A 177 -2.88 -9.25 -12.17
CA ARG A 177 -2.01 -10.09 -13.01
C ARG A 177 -0.53 -9.93 -12.66
N TYR A 178 -0.05 -8.70 -12.51
CA TYR A 178 1.34 -8.46 -12.10
C TYR A 178 1.64 -8.96 -10.68
N GLN A 179 0.67 -8.92 -9.75
CA GLN A 179 0.85 -9.47 -8.39
C GLN A 179 0.94 -10.99 -8.42
N GLU A 180 0.08 -11.65 -9.19
CA GLU A 180 0.14 -13.10 -9.39
C GLU A 180 1.49 -13.50 -10.01
N TRP A 181 1.95 -12.74 -11.00
CA TRP A 181 3.27 -12.91 -11.57
C TRP A 181 4.39 -12.77 -10.53
N GLY A 182 4.33 -11.76 -9.67
CA GLY A 182 5.27 -11.59 -8.56
C GLY A 182 5.23 -12.74 -7.57
N VAL A 183 4.04 -13.29 -7.26
CA VAL A 183 3.90 -14.48 -6.42
C VAL A 183 4.57 -15.70 -7.07
N LYS A 184 4.35 -15.92 -8.36
CA LYS A 184 5.00 -17.01 -9.11
C LYS A 184 6.52 -16.86 -9.12
N TYR A 185 7.03 -15.65 -9.32
CA TYR A 185 8.46 -15.35 -9.21
C TYR A 185 9.01 -15.67 -7.80
N ILE A 186 8.31 -15.28 -6.73
CA ILE A 186 8.69 -15.58 -5.34
C ILE A 186 8.73 -17.10 -5.10
N LEU A 187 7.75 -17.84 -5.58
CA LEU A 187 7.66 -19.28 -5.43
C LEU A 187 8.75 -20.01 -6.21
N HIS A 188 9.00 -19.59 -7.44
CA HIS A 188 10.01 -20.16 -8.33
C HIS A 188 11.43 -19.97 -7.79
N GLN A 189 11.81 -18.73 -7.47
CA GLN A 189 13.17 -18.42 -7.02
C GLN A 189 13.46 -18.85 -5.58
N GLY A 190 12.46 -18.85 -4.71
CA GLY A 190 12.57 -19.27 -3.31
C GLY A 190 13.41 -18.34 -2.42
N ARG A 191 14.34 -17.56 -2.97
CA ARG A 191 15.17 -16.55 -2.27
C ARG A 191 15.18 -15.26 -3.07
N VAL A 192 14.39 -14.27 -2.64
CA VAL A 192 14.01 -13.11 -3.43
C VAL A 192 14.19 -11.82 -2.66
N LEU A 193 14.73 -10.82 -3.31
CA LEU A 193 14.62 -9.41 -2.95
C LEU A 193 13.55 -8.77 -3.86
N LEU A 194 12.37 -8.51 -3.32
CA LEU A 194 11.28 -7.85 -4.03
C LEU A 194 11.36 -6.34 -3.82
N GLY A 195 11.80 -5.65 -4.85
CA GLY A 195 12.00 -4.21 -4.87
C GLY A 195 10.86 -3.42 -5.51
N ASP A 196 9.68 -3.99 -5.66
CA ASP A 196 8.51 -3.32 -6.23
C ASP A 196 8.30 -1.95 -5.60
N GLU A 197 7.93 -0.98 -6.41
CA GLU A 197 7.63 0.36 -5.94
C GLU A 197 6.53 0.36 -4.87
N MET A 198 6.54 1.37 -4.02
CA MET A 198 5.55 1.50 -2.95
C MET A 198 4.13 1.60 -3.53
N GLY A 199 3.18 0.93 -2.87
CA GLY A 199 1.79 0.88 -3.34
C GLY A 199 1.46 -0.29 -4.28
N LEU A 200 2.43 -1.03 -4.80
CA LEU A 200 2.21 -2.21 -5.67
C LEU A 200 1.75 -3.48 -4.92
N GLY A 201 1.56 -3.40 -3.61
CA GLY A 201 1.01 -4.51 -2.84
C GLY A 201 2.00 -5.64 -2.56
N LYS A 202 3.24 -5.33 -2.18
CA LYS A 202 4.23 -6.34 -1.75
C LYS A 202 3.70 -7.24 -0.63
N THR A 203 2.99 -6.68 0.34
CA THR A 203 2.39 -7.41 1.46
C THR A 203 1.40 -8.49 0.98
N ILE A 204 0.53 -8.15 0.03
CA ILE A 204 -0.46 -9.12 -0.47
C ILE A 204 0.21 -10.23 -1.30
N GLN A 205 1.28 -9.91 -2.03
CA GLN A 205 2.09 -10.90 -2.76
C GLN A 205 2.75 -11.88 -1.77
N ALA A 206 3.32 -11.38 -0.66
CA ALA A 206 3.89 -12.22 0.39
C ALA A 206 2.83 -13.13 1.06
N ILE A 207 1.65 -12.60 1.38
CA ILE A 207 0.53 -13.37 1.93
C ILE A 207 0.08 -14.46 0.94
N ALA A 208 -0.06 -14.14 -0.33
CA ALA A 208 -0.45 -15.08 -1.37
C ALA A 208 0.58 -16.20 -1.57
N ALA A 209 1.87 -15.89 -1.51
CA ALA A 209 2.94 -16.88 -1.54
C ALA A 209 2.86 -17.83 -0.33
N MET A 210 2.64 -17.31 0.89
CA MET A 210 2.44 -18.14 2.08
C MET A 210 1.19 -19.02 1.99
N VAL A 211 0.08 -18.51 1.42
CA VAL A 211 -1.14 -19.31 1.16
C VAL A 211 -0.84 -20.45 0.21
N SER A 212 -0.17 -20.19 -0.90
CA SER A 212 0.21 -21.23 -1.87
C SER A 212 1.09 -22.30 -1.23
N LEU A 213 2.10 -21.92 -0.46
CA LEU A 213 2.97 -22.85 0.27
C LEU A 213 2.19 -23.66 1.31
N ARG A 214 1.22 -23.06 2.01
CA ARG A 214 0.34 -23.80 2.93
C ARG A 214 -0.41 -24.91 2.20
N ASN A 215 -0.89 -24.63 1.01
CA ASN A 215 -1.63 -25.62 0.20
C ASN A 215 -0.74 -26.76 -0.33
N THR A 216 0.58 -26.59 -0.28
CA THR A 216 1.56 -27.64 -0.55
C THR A 216 2.12 -28.30 0.72
N GLY A 217 1.52 -28.06 1.90
CA GLY A 217 1.86 -28.73 3.16
C GLY A 217 2.71 -27.89 4.12
N ALA A 218 3.04 -26.64 3.80
CA ALA A 218 3.77 -25.74 4.70
C ALA A 218 2.90 -25.32 5.89
N THR A 219 3.47 -25.31 7.09
CA THR A 219 2.73 -25.02 8.32
C THR A 219 3.22 -23.80 9.08
N HIS A 220 4.50 -23.43 8.96
CA HIS A 220 5.14 -22.38 9.74
C HIS A 220 5.74 -21.29 8.86
N PHE A 221 5.42 -20.05 9.16
CA PHE A 221 5.90 -18.87 8.47
C PHE A 221 6.30 -17.80 9.48
N VAL A 222 7.26 -16.95 9.13
CA VAL A 222 7.71 -15.83 9.95
C VAL A 222 7.68 -14.56 9.12
N VAL A 223 7.17 -13.47 9.69
CA VAL A 223 7.25 -12.12 9.15
C VAL A 223 8.03 -11.24 10.11
N LEU A 224 9.16 -10.71 9.65
CA LEU A 224 9.92 -9.67 10.33
C LEU A 224 9.54 -8.31 9.76
N CYS A 225 9.15 -7.40 10.63
CA CYS A 225 8.75 -6.06 10.21
C CYS A 225 9.06 -5.02 11.30
N PRO A 226 9.08 -3.71 10.97
CA PRO A 226 9.14 -2.66 11.98
C PRO A 226 7.98 -2.74 12.98
N ALA A 227 8.22 -2.35 14.23
CA ALA A 227 7.21 -2.43 15.29
C ALA A 227 5.91 -1.67 14.96
N SER A 228 6.02 -0.58 14.19
CA SER A 228 4.89 0.24 13.76
C SER A 228 3.88 -0.49 12.86
N VAL A 229 4.30 -1.56 12.17
CA VAL A 229 3.47 -2.25 11.17
C VAL A 229 3.01 -3.66 11.57
N ILE A 230 3.42 -4.15 12.76
CA ILE A 230 3.03 -5.48 13.26
C ILE A 230 1.51 -5.68 13.22
N ILE A 231 0.76 -4.72 13.77
CA ILE A 231 -0.70 -4.81 13.85
C ILE A 231 -1.31 -4.81 12.45
N ASN A 232 -0.78 -4.00 11.55
CA ASN A 232 -1.22 -3.98 10.16
C ASN A 232 -0.98 -5.34 9.48
N TRP A 233 0.18 -5.95 9.67
CA TRP A 233 0.47 -7.28 9.16
C TRP A 233 -0.51 -8.33 9.66
N CYS A 234 -0.76 -8.39 10.98
CA CYS A 234 -1.74 -9.31 11.55
C CYS A 234 -3.15 -9.10 10.97
N ARG A 235 -3.56 -7.83 10.80
CA ARG A 235 -4.85 -7.46 10.21
C ARG A 235 -4.95 -7.86 8.74
N GLU A 236 -3.91 -7.59 7.93
CA GLU A 236 -3.89 -7.93 6.51
C GLU A 236 -3.87 -9.43 6.27
N ILE A 237 -3.11 -10.20 7.06
CA ILE A 237 -3.15 -11.67 7.01
C ILE A 237 -4.56 -12.18 7.24
N GLY A 238 -5.26 -11.69 8.29
CA GLY A 238 -6.63 -12.10 8.59
C GLY A 238 -7.67 -11.59 7.58
N LYS A 239 -7.42 -10.42 6.97
CA LYS A 239 -8.32 -9.83 5.96
C LYS A 239 -8.22 -10.56 4.62
N PHE A 240 -7.01 -10.90 4.19
CA PHE A 240 -6.75 -11.39 2.84
C PHE A 240 -6.53 -12.89 2.76
N SER A 241 -6.49 -13.60 3.88
CA SER A 241 -6.25 -15.04 3.86
C SER A 241 -6.92 -15.78 5.03
N LYS A 242 -6.97 -17.11 4.93
CA LYS A 242 -7.34 -18.02 6.02
C LYS A 242 -6.13 -18.44 6.88
N LEU A 243 -4.98 -17.76 6.74
CA LEU A 243 -3.81 -18.02 7.57
C LEU A 243 -4.04 -17.45 8.97
N ARG A 244 -3.50 -18.15 9.98
CA ARG A 244 -3.52 -17.69 11.37
C ARG A 244 -2.31 -16.82 11.64
N ALA A 245 -2.50 -15.55 11.94
CA ALA A 245 -1.45 -14.66 12.40
C ALA A 245 -1.26 -14.76 13.93
N ILE A 246 -0.01 -14.85 14.38
CA ILE A 246 0.38 -14.89 15.79
C ILE A 246 1.34 -13.75 16.04
N LYS A 247 0.93 -12.79 16.89
CA LYS A 247 1.76 -11.63 17.24
C LYS A 247 2.82 -12.03 18.26
N VAL A 248 4.07 -12.19 17.84
CA VAL A 248 5.21 -12.52 18.71
C VAL A 248 5.95 -11.22 19.07
N HIS A 249 5.37 -10.43 19.99
CA HIS A 249 5.93 -9.14 20.41
C HIS A 249 5.42 -8.72 21.80
N GLY A 250 6.19 -7.87 22.51
CA GLY A 250 5.83 -7.36 23.83
C GLY A 250 6.08 -8.35 24.96
N SER A 251 5.31 -8.24 26.06
CA SER A 251 5.47 -9.08 27.27
C SER A 251 5.13 -10.56 27.02
N SER A 252 4.17 -10.84 26.15
CA SER A 252 3.71 -12.20 25.82
C SER A 252 4.52 -12.89 24.71
N ARG A 253 5.64 -12.29 24.26
CA ARG A 253 6.40 -12.81 23.10
C ARG A 253 6.85 -14.26 23.21
N LEU A 254 7.25 -14.72 24.40
CA LEU A 254 7.74 -16.09 24.61
C LEU A 254 6.59 -17.10 24.51
N SER A 255 5.45 -16.83 25.18
CA SER A 255 4.29 -17.72 25.10
C SER A 255 3.69 -17.75 23.68
N ALA A 256 3.70 -16.64 22.96
CA ALA A 256 3.27 -16.58 21.59
C ALA A 256 4.23 -17.33 20.63
N LEU A 257 5.54 -17.31 20.92
CA LEU A 257 6.53 -18.08 20.17
C LEU A 257 6.33 -19.58 20.40
N ASP A 258 6.13 -20.03 21.65
CA ASP A 258 5.84 -21.42 21.97
C ASP A 258 4.54 -21.90 21.32
N GLU A 259 3.52 -21.04 21.28
CA GLU A 259 2.27 -21.32 20.60
C GLU A 259 2.51 -21.52 19.09
N TRP A 260 3.27 -20.62 18.44
CA TRP A 260 3.60 -20.73 17.04
C TRP A 260 4.40 -22.00 16.72
N ILE A 261 5.41 -22.35 17.53
CA ILE A 261 6.20 -23.57 17.34
C ILE A 261 5.30 -24.83 17.37
N ARG A 262 4.29 -24.86 18.26
CA ARG A 262 3.40 -26.04 18.40
C ARG A 262 2.30 -26.10 17.36
N MET A 263 1.72 -24.94 17.00
CA MET A 263 0.48 -24.89 16.23
C MET A 263 0.67 -24.45 14.78
N GLY A 264 1.83 -23.92 14.45
CA GLY A 264 2.08 -23.32 13.14
C GLY A 264 1.35 -21.97 12.96
N GLY A 265 1.26 -21.52 11.72
CA GLY A 265 0.73 -20.23 11.33
C GLY A 265 1.83 -19.22 10.98
N VAL A 266 1.50 -17.94 10.99
CA VAL A 266 2.40 -16.83 10.66
C VAL A 266 2.81 -16.11 11.93
N ALA A 267 4.04 -16.27 12.40
CA ALA A 267 4.61 -15.47 13.48
C ALA A 267 4.96 -14.08 12.95
N VAL A 268 4.31 -13.03 13.44
CA VAL A 268 4.61 -11.64 13.09
C VAL A 268 5.40 -11.01 14.23
N THR A 269 6.62 -10.55 13.94
CA THR A 269 7.57 -10.10 14.96
C THR A 269 8.44 -8.93 14.46
N THR A 270 9.27 -8.35 15.36
CA THR A 270 10.22 -7.28 15.00
C THR A 270 11.65 -7.78 14.93
N TYR A 271 12.51 -6.98 14.30
CA TYR A 271 13.94 -7.23 14.22
C TYR A 271 14.60 -7.41 15.58
N GLU A 272 14.20 -6.63 16.59
CA GLU A 272 14.74 -6.71 17.93
C GLU A 272 14.24 -7.95 18.68
N THR A 273 12.98 -8.36 18.44
CA THR A 273 12.40 -9.53 19.09
C THR A 273 13.03 -10.83 18.59
N THR A 274 13.65 -10.83 17.40
CA THR A 274 14.33 -12.01 16.88
C THR A 274 15.46 -12.55 17.77
N ALA A 275 16.07 -11.70 18.59
CA ALA A 275 17.06 -12.13 19.58
C ALA A 275 16.51 -13.18 20.61
N TYR A 276 15.19 -13.24 20.76
CA TYR A 276 14.50 -14.19 21.65
C TYR A 276 14.03 -15.46 20.96
N PHE A 277 14.23 -15.60 19.64
CA PHE A 277 13.87 -16.79 18.87
C PHE A 277 14.90 -17.89 19.09
N LYS A 278 14.76 -18.59 20.21
CA LYS A 278 15.57 -19.77 20.51
C LYS A 278 14.92 -21.01 19.87
N LEU A 279 15.16 -21.17 18.58
CA LEU A 279 14.67 -22.32 17.83
C LEU A 279 15.67 -23.48 17.97
N PRO A 280 15.21 -24.75 18.06
CA PRO A 280 16.09 -25.91 17.95
C PRO A 280 16.85 -25.91 16.60
N ASP A 281 18.07 -26.40 16.58
CA ASP A 281 18.92 -26.38 15.37
C ASP A 281 18.29 -27.12 14.18
N ASP A 282 17.53 -28.15 14.45
CA ASP A 282 16.80 -28.97 13.46
C ASP A 282 15.44 -28.37 13.07
N PHE A 283 14.94 -27.37 13.81
CA PHE A 283 13.66 -26.75 13.50
C PHE A 283 13.76 -25.92 12.21
N LYS A 284 12.94 -26.27 11.21
CA LYS A 284 12.84 -25.53 9.95
C LYS A 284 11.42 -25.05 9.72
N PHE A 285 11.29 -23.85 9.18
CA PHE A 285 10.01 -23.30 8.76
C PHE A 285 10.05 -22.92 7.27
N SER A 286 8.88 -22.80 6.68
CA SER A 286 8.74 -22.79 5.23
C SER A 286 9.20 -21.50 4.58
N MET A 287 8.87 -20.34 5.18
CA MET A 287 9.22 -19.06 4.59
C MET A 287 9.43 -17.98 5.66
N LEU A 288 10.48 -17.19 5.48
CA LEU A 288 10.73 -15.93 6.17
C LEU A 288 10.45 -14.78 5.23
N VAL A 289 9.58 -13.87 5.65
CA VAL A 289 9.35 -12.57 5.00
C VAL A 289 10.03 -11.49 5.85
N VAL A 290 10.87 -10.67 5.23
CA VAL A 290 11.54 -9.53 5.85
C VAL A 290 11.03 -8.26 5.18
N ASP A 291 10.15 -7.56 5.87
CA ASP A 291 9.55 -6.31 5.37
C ASP A 291 10.43 -5.11 5.72
N GLU A 292 10.57 -4.18 4.79
CA GLU A 292 11.50 -3.05 4.87
C GLU A 292 12.96 -3.52 5.11
N ALA A 293 13.44 -4.42 4.26
CA ALA A 293 14.74 -5.09 4.39
C ALA A 293 15.93 -4.12 4.47
N HIS A 294 15.78 -2.85 4.09
CA HIS A 294 16.80 -1.83 4.27
C HIS A 294 17.21 -1.62 5.75
N TYR A 295 16.39 -2.07 6.71
CA TYR A 295 16.76 -2.06 8.14
C TYR A 295 17.94 -3.00 8.48
N ILE A 296 18.22 -3.99 7.64
CA ILE A 296 19.31 -4.96 7.83
C ILE A 296 20.47 -4.80 6.83
N LYS A 297 20.55 -3.66 6.13
CA LYS A 297 21.60 -3.37 5.16
C LYS A 297 23.02 -3.30 5.75
N ASN A 298 23.16 -2.91 7.04
CA ASN A 298 24.45 -2.92 7.74
C ASN A 298 24.67 -4.31 8.35
N PRO A 299 25.67 -5.09 7.87
CA PRO A 299 25.91 -6.46 8.34
C PRO A 299 26.29 -6.56 9.81
N ASP A 300 26.92 -5.51 10.39
CA ASP A 300 27.44 -5.50 11.77
C ASP A 300 26.40 -5.11 12.81
N ALA A 301 25.23 -4.65 12.38
CA ALA A 301 24.16 -4.28 13.31
C ALA A 301 23.53 -5.53 13.95
N ASN A 302 23.24 -5.49 15.25
CA ASN A 302 22.64 -6.62 15.99
C ASN A 302 21.37 -7.18 15.31
N ARG A 303 20.53 -6.30 14.75
CA ARG A 303 19.33 -6.70 13.99
C ARG A 303 19.66 -7.53 12.74
N SER A 304 20.75 -7.20 12.05
CA SER A 304 21.21 -7.95 10.87
C SER A 304 21.77 -9.31 11.26
N ILE A 305 22.56 -9.38 12.33
CA ILE A 305 23.11 -10.62 12.88
C ILE A 305 21.98 -11.56 13.31
N ASN A 306 21.02 -11.05 14.07
CA ASN A 306 19.87 -11.84 14.52
C ASN A 306 18.99 -12.30 13.35
N THR A 307 18.79 -11.45 12.34
CA THR A 307 18.04 -11.84 11.14
C THR A 307 18.77 -12.93 10.35
N ARG A 308 20.09 -12.84 10.19
CA ARG A 308 20.90 -13.91 9.55
C ARG A 308 20.76 -15.25 10.29
N ALA A 309 20.74 -15.25 11.62
CA ALA A 309 20.55 -16.45 12.42
C ALA A 309 19.18 -17.11 12.13
N ILE A 310 18.10 -16.32 12.06
CA ILE A 310 16.77 -16.83 11.71
C ILE A 310 16.67 -17.29 10.25
N CYS A 311 17.35 -16.61 9.31
CA CYS A 311 17.40 -17.04 7.91
C CYS A 311 17.92 -18.48 7.76
N ALA A 312 18.79 -18.94 8.64
CA ALA A 312 19.31 -20.32 8.63
C ALA A 312 18.24 -21.39 8.90
N HIS A 313 17.14 -21.02 9.55
CA HIS A 313 16.00 -21.91 9.82
C HIS A 313 14.93 -21.88 8.71
N ALA A 314 14.99 -20.91 7.79
CA ALA A 314 14.00 -20.74 6.74
C ALA A 314 14.37 -21.51 5.47
N GLN A 315 13.40 -22.20 4.89
CA GLN A 315 13.57 -22.87 3.58
C GLN A 315 13.56 -21.85 2.44
N ARG A 316 12.69 -20.83 2.54
CA ARG A 316 12.53 -19.74 1.56
C ARG A 316 12.70 -18.39 2.23
N LEU A 317 13.25 -17.43 1.51
CA LEU A 317 13.49 -16.06 1.99
C LEU A 317 12.88 -15.06 1.03
N LEU A 318 12.01 -14.18 1.54
CA LEU A 318 11.48 -13.05 0.81
C LEU A 318 11.86 -11.77 1.55
N PHE A 319 12.75 -10.99 0.98
CA PHE A 319 13.07 -9.64 1.43
C PHE A 319 12.29 -8.64 0.60
N MET A 320 11.63 -7.70 1.25
CA MET A 320 10.82 -6.67 0.60
C MET A 320 11.31 -5.29 0.99
N THR A 321 11.46 -4.43 0.01
CA THR A 321 11.80 -3.02 0.24
C THR A 321 11.38 -2.18 -0.95
N GLY A 322 10.93 -0.95 -0.70
CA GLY A 322 10.74 0.06 -1.73
C GLY A 322 11.98 0.91 -2.00
N THR A 323 13.01 0.75 -1.15
CA THR A 323 14.16 1.68 -1.05
C THR A 323 15.52 0.99 -1.25
N ALA A 324 15.54 -0.24 -1.77
CA ALA A 324 16.75 -1.08 -1.83
C ALA A 324 17.94 -0.46 -2.57
N LEU A 325 17.73 0.53 -3.43
CA LEU A 325 18.75 1.12 -4.30
C LEU A 325 19.10 2.56 -3.95
N GLU A 326 18.47 3.14 -2.93
CA GLU A 326 18.58 4.59 -2.67
C GLU A 326 19.98 5.10 -2.41
N ASN A 327 20.84 4.29 -1.82
CA ASN A 327 22.09 4.80 -1.31
C ASN A 327 23.34 4.18 -1.93
N ASN A 328 23.27 2.94 -2.47
CA ASN A 328 24.48 2.30 -3.01
C ASN A 328 24.20 0.87 -3.52
N VAL A 329 24.83 0.48 -4.61
CA VAL A 329 24.89 -0.92 -5.09
C VAL A 329 25.39 -1.85 -3.98
N ASP A 330 26.26 -1.37 -3.09
CA ASP A 330 26.78 -2.11 -1.96
C ASP A 330 25.69 -2.56 -0.98
N GLU A 331 24.69 -1.73 -0.71
CA GLU A 331 23.58 -2.10 0.15
C GLU A 331 22.73 -3.21 -0.47
N MET A 332 22.48 -3.13 -1.77
CA MET A 332 21.80 -4.22 -2.51
C MET A 332 22.63 -5.50 -2.48
N VAL A 333 23.94 -5.41 -2.71
CA VAL A 333 24.85 -6.57 -2.64
C VAL A 333 24.83 -7.20 -1.24
N ASN A 334 24.81 -6.40 -0.17
CA ASN A 334 24.74 -6.90 1.20
C ASN A 334 23.42 -7.65 1.48
N LEU A 335 22.29 -7.18 0.95
CA LEU A 335 21.01 -7.89 1.07
C LEU A 335 21.01 -9.19 0.24
N ILE A 336 21.55 -9.12 -0.98
CA ILE A 336 21.68 -10.31 -1.85
C ILE A 336 22.64 -11.33 -1.25
N ASP A 337 23.67 -10.91 -0.52
CA ASP A 337 24.60 -11.83 0.16
C ASP A 337 23.89 -12.70 1.21
N ILE A 338 22.88 -12.17 1.89
CA ILE A 338 22.06 -12.98 2.81
C ILE A 338 21.17 -13.97 2.05
N LEU A 339 20.64 -13.57 0.90
CA LEU A 339 19.76 -14.39 0.07
C LEU A 339 20.55 -15.41 -0.75
N ARG A 340 21.51 -14.96 -1.53
CA ARG A 340 22.28 -15.72 -2.51
C ARG A 340 23.75 -15.27 -2.51
N PRO A 341 24.60 -15.80 -1.61
CA PRO A 341 26.01 -15.40 -1.51
C PRO A 341 26.81 -15.67 -2.79
N ASP A 342 26.43 -16.70 -3.56
CA ASP A 342 27.00 -17.03 -4.85
C ASP A 342 26.81 -15.92 -5.89
N ILE A 343 25.60 -15.36 -5.96
CA ILE A 343 25.25 -14.25 -6.85
C ILE A 343 25.90 -12.94 -6.34
N ALA A 344 25.85 -12.68 -5.04
CA ALA A 344 26.45 -11.50 -4.43
C ALA A 344 27.94 -11.34 -4.79
N LYS A 345 28.71 -12.46 -4.76
CA LYS A 345 30.12 -12.47 -5.16
C LYS A 345 30.33 -12.15 -6.64
N GLN A 346 29.41 -12.60 -7.51
CA GLN A 346 29.49 -12.32 -8.96
C GLN A 346 29.19 -10.85 -9.26
N ILE A 347 28.08 -10.32 -8.73
CA ILE A 347 27.66 -8.93 -8.96
C ILE A 347 28.61 -7.93 -8.31
N SER A 348 29.22 -8.27 -7.16
CA SER A 348 30.22 -7.43 -6.51
C SER A 348 31.44 -7.16 -7.40
N ARG A 349 31.82 -8.15 -8.23
CA ARG A 349 32.92 -7.99 -9.21
C ARG A 349 32.52 -7.16 -10.44
N MET A 350 31.22 -7.01 -10.66
CA MET A 350 30.63 -6.33 -11.82
C MET A 350 30.05 -4.94 -11.45
N LYS A 351 30.37 -4.40 -10.27
CA LYS A 351 29.79 -3.12 -9.77
C LYS A 351 29.94 -1.96 -10.75
N MET A 352 31.11 -1.85 -11.40
CA MET A 352 31.37 -0.82 -12.43
C MET A 352 30.58 -1.05 -13.74
N LEU A 353 29.96 -2.19 -13.89
CA LEU A 353 29.13 -2.59 -15.04
C LEU A 353 27.65 -2.72 -14.67
N SER A 354 27.21 -2.02 -13.62
CA SER A 354 25.84 -2.14 -13.09
C SER A 354 24.75 -1.78 -14.11
N SER A 355 25.07 -0.97 -15.10
CA SER A 355 24.19 -0.65 -16.24
C SER A 355 24.20 -1.72 -17.35
N ALA A 356 25.14 -2.66 -17.32
CA ALA A 356 25.30 -3.64 -18.38
C ALA A 356 24.20 -4.73 -18.36
N PRO A 357 23.75 -5.22 -19.53
CA PRO A 357 22.73 -6.27 -19.61
C PRO A 357 23.08 -7.53 -18.80
N GLN A 358 24.36 -7.93 -18.80
CA GLN A 358 24.85 -9.11 -18.05
C GLN A 358 24.68 -8.96 -16.53
N PHE A 359 24.84 -7.74 -15.98
CA PHE A 359 24.58 -7.47 -14.57
C PHE A 359 23.10 -7.66 -14.26
N ARG A 360 22.22 -7.08 -15.08
CA ARG A 360 20.77 -7.19 -14.90
C ARG A 360 20.28 -8.63 -14.99
N GLU A 361 20.77 -9.38 -15.96
CA GLU A 361 20.43 -10.80 -16.12
C GLU A 361 20.79 -11.62 -14.88
N LYS A 362 21.99 -11.39 -14.31
CA LYS A 362 22.41 -12.02 -13.06
C LYS A 362 21.55 -11.62 -11.87
N VAL A 363 21.27 -10.33 -11.73
CA VAL A 363 20.47 -9.80 -10.63
C VAL A 363 19.00 -10.25 -10.73
N ALA A 364 18.45 -10.39 -11.93
CA ALA A 364 17.08 -10.83 -12.17
C ALA A 364 16.74 -12.21 -11.57
N THR A 365 17.72 -13.04 -11.26
CA THR A 365 17.52 -14.34 -10.59
C THR A 365 17.27 -14.23 -9.07
N VAL A 366 17.46 -13.04 -8.47
CA VAL A 366 17.29 -12.82 -7.02
C VAL A 366 16.58 -11.54 -6.70
N TYR A 367 16.60 -10.55 -7.59
CA TYR A 367 16.00 -9.25 -7.41
C TYR A 367 14.97 -8.97 -8.49
N TYR A 368 13.77 -8.57 -8.07
CA TYR A 368 12.69 -8.21 -8.96
C TYR A 368 12.07 -6.90 -8.54
N ARG A 369 11.98 -5.96 -9.49
CA ARG A 369 11.41 -4.63 -9.28
C ARG A 369 10.52 -4.24 -10.44
N ARG A 370 9.38 -3.64 -10.12
CA ARG A 370 8.47 -3.01 -11.07
C ARG A 370 8.15 -1.60 -10.61
N LYS A 371 8.02 -0.70 -11.55
CA LYS A 371 7.54 0.65 -11.29
C LYS A 371 6.00 0.66 -11.38
N ARG A 372 5.40 1.63 -10.71
CA ARG A 372 3.95 1.81 -10.67
C ARG A 372 3.40 2.13 -12.06
N GLU A 373 4.07 3.01 -12.79
CA GLU A 373 3.74 3.41 -14.15
C GLU A 373 3.73 2.25 -15.15
N ASP A 374 4.56 1.21 -14.93
CA ASP A 374 4.64 0.04 -15.81
C ASP A 374 3.45 -0.91 -15.65
N VAL A 375 2.85 -0.96 -14.45
CA VAL A 375 1.88 -2.01 -14.10
C VAL A 375 0.52 -1.51 -13.68
N LEU A 376 0.36 -0.20 -13.37
CA LEU A 376 -0.88 0.41 -12.91
C LEU A 376 -1.24 1.63 -13.78
N THR A 377 -1.66 1.38 -15.01
CA THR A 377 -2.10 2.44 -15.93
C THR A 377 -3.47 3.03 -15.57
N GLU A 378 -4.18 2.40 -14.63
CA GLU A 378 -5.50 2.83 -14.17
C GLU A 378 -5.45 3.72 -12.91
N LEU A 379 -4.29 3.93 -12.31
CA LEU A 379 -4.20 4.91 -11.22
C LEU A 379 -4.52 6.31 -11.77
N PRO A 380 -5.29 7.09 -11.03
CA PRO A 380 -5.46 8.50 -11.31
C PRO A 380 -4.09 9.21 -11.38
N GLU A 381 -4.04 10.35 -12.05
CA GLU A 381 -2.80 11.12 -12.14
C GLU A 381 -2.28 11.53 -10.76
N LEU A 382 -0.97 11.51 -10.60
CA LEU A 382 -0.27 12.15 -9.51
C LEU A 382 0.19 13.53 -10.00
N LEU A 383 -0.41 14.58 -9.44
CA LEU A 383 -0.05 15.96 -9.75
C LEU A 383 0.86 16.49 -8.65
N GLU A 384 2.06 16.90 -8.98
CA GLU A 384 3.03 17.41 -8.01
C GLU A 384 3.27 18.89 -8.26
N ASN A 385 2.97 19.71 -7.26
CA ASN A 385 3.10 21.16 -7.30
C ASN A 385 4.12 21.63 -6.27
N GLU A 386 5.03 22.48 -6.69
CA GLU A 386 5.92 23.23 -5.81
C GLU A 386 5.30 24.62 -5.57
N GLU A 387 5.03 24.92 -4.30
CA GLU A 387 4.43 26.19 -3.87
C GLU A 387 5.50 27.05 -3.21
N TRP A 388 6.10 27.92 -4.01
CA TRP A 388 7.15 28.84 -3.58
C TRP A 388 6.55 30.05 -2.90
N CYS A 389 6.86 30.23 -1.62
CA CYS A 389 6.35 31.29 -0.75
C CYS A 389 7.45 32.31 -0.48
N GLN A 390 7.14 33.60 -0.60
CA GLN A 390 8.06 34.66 -0.22
C GLN A 390 7.97 34.92 1.29
N LEU A 391 9.12 34.95 1.95
CA LEU A 391 9.20 35.27 3.38
C LEU A 391 8.74 36.72 3.63
N CYS A 392 8.00 36.93 4.71
CA CYS A 392 7.77 38.27 5.21
C CYS A 392 9.00 38.78 5.97
N ALA A 393 9.05 40.07 6.30
CA ALA A 393 10.19 40.69 6.96
C ALA A 393 10.56 40.04 8.31
N GLU A 394 9.54 39.58 9.10
CA GLU A 394 9.77 38.84 10.35
C GLU A 394 10.42 37.47 10.08
N GLU A 395 9.94 36.77 9.05
CA GLU A 395 10.51 35.49 8.63
C GLU A 395 11.92 35.63 8.07
N GLU A 396 12.20 36.66 7.24
CA GLU A 396 13.53 36.94 6.70
C GLU A 396 14.55 37.18 7.81
N GLN A 397 14.22 38.00 8.78
CA GLN A 397 15.09 38.26 9.94
C GLN A 397 15.34 36.98 10.74
N ALA A 398 14.30 36.22 11.04
CA ALA A 398 14.42 34.95 11.78
C ALA A 398 15.25 33.92 10.98
N TYR A 399 15.14 33.91 9.65
CA TYR A 399 15.92 33.06 8.77
C TYR A 399 17.42 33.41 8.82
N GLU A 400 17.76 34.71 8.65
CA GLU A 400 19.14 35.18 8.72
C GLU A 400 19.79 34.86 10.09
N GLU A 401 19.07 35.08 11.19
CA GLU A 401 19.54 34.73 12.53
C GLU A 401 19.78 33.21 12.68
N ALA A 402 18.87 32.38 12.15
CA ALA A 402 18.99 30.92 12.18
C ALA A 402 20.20 30.42 11.38
N VAL A 403 20.41 30.98 10.19
CA VAL A 403 21.54 30.61 9.31
C VAL A 403 22.87 31.06 9.92
N LEU A 404 22.97 32.32 10.36
CA LEU A 404 24.19 32.86 10.98
C LEU A 404 24.57 32.13 12.28
N SER A 405 23.57 31.67 13.05
CA SER A 405 23.78 30.83 14.22
C SER A 405 24.02 29.35 13.90
N ARG A 406 24.07 28.98 12.63
CA ARG A 406 24.20 27.58 12.14
C ARG A 406 23.09 26.66 12.66
N ASN A 407 21.91 27.20 12.95
CA ASN A 407 20.78 26.42 13.40
C ASN A 407 19.95 25.91 12.22
N TYR A 408 20.41 24.84 11.61
CA TYR A 408 19.80 24.22 10.44
C TYR A 408 18.31 23.88 10.64
N ASN A 409 17.95 23.35 11.82
CA ASN A 409 16.54 23.03 12.11
C ASN A 409 15.63 24.27 12.24
N ALA A 410 16.17 25.38 12.73
CA ALA A 410 15.42 26.62 12.77
C ALA A 410 15.27 27.23 11.37
N ALA A 411 16.32 27.20 10.55
CA ALA A 411 16.28 27.68 9.17
C ALA A 411 15.23 26.96 8.32
N ARG A 412 15.15 25.62 8.40
CA ARG A 412 14.14 24.80 7.71
C ARG A 412 12.69 25.07 8.16
N ARG A 413 12.51 25.56 9.38
CA ARG A 413 11.19 25.81 9.97
C ARG A 413 10.87 27.31 10.08
N VAL A 414 11.60 28.16 9.41
CA VAL A 414 11.48 29.60 9.63
C VAL A 414 10.04 30.07 9.55
N SER A 415 9.33 29.68 8.51
CA SER A 415 7.94 30.08 8.32
C SER A 415 6.97 29.53 9.39
N TRP A 416 7.31 28.42 10.04
CA TRP A 416 6.53 27.83 11.13
C TRP A 416 6.92 28.36 12.52
N ASN A 417 8.00 29.14 12.64
CA ASN A 417 8.52 29.64 13.91
C ASN A 417 8.16 31.10 14.22
N VAL A 418 7.33 31.70 13.39
CA VAL A 418 6.80 33.04 13.65
C VAL A 418 5.93 33.09 14.90
N SER A 419 5.80 34.27 15.49
CA SER A 419 5.01 34.51 16.70
C SER A 419 3.51 34.34 16.48
N ASP A 420 2.99 34.78 15.31
CA ASP A 420 1.61 34.56 14.85
C ASP A 420 1.64 33.89 13.46
N LEU A 421 1.02 32.73 13.33
CA LEU A 421 0.95 31.99 12.07
C LEU A 421 0.22 32.75 10.94
N LYS A 422 -0.50 33.81 11.23
CA LYS A 422 -1.03 34.76 10.22
C LYS A 422 0.08 35.43 9.42
N ASN A 423 1.27 35.54 10.02
CA ASN A 423 2.46 36.11 9.37
C ASN A 423 3.30 35.02 8.66
N SER A 424 2.91 33.75 8.76
CA SER A 424 3.59 32.64 8.11
C SER A 424 3.16 32.53 6.64
N CYS A 425 4.09 32.68 5.72
CA CYS A 425 3.81 32.53 4.30
C CYS A 425 3.34 31.10 3.95
N LYS A 426 3.99 30.05 4.51
CA LYS A 426 3.59 28.65 4.29
C LYS A 426 2.24 28.33 4.94
N ALA A 427 1.95 28.86 6.14
CA ALA A 427 0.67 28.63 6.81
C ALA A 427 -0.50 29.25 6.02
N ASN A 428 -0.32 30.46 5.52
CA ASN A 428 -1.34 31.11 4.69
C ASN A 428 -1.59 30.33 3.40
N ARG A 429 -0.52 29.90 2.70
CA ARG A 429 -0.68 29.08 1.48
C ARG A 429 -1.34 27.73 1.77
N MET A 430 -0.98 27.09 2.89
CA MET A 430 -1.63 25.87 3.34
C MET A 430 -3.14 26.05 3.54
N LEU A 431 -3.56 27.14 4.18
CA LEU A 431 -4.98 27.44 4.40
C LEU A 431 -5.73 27.62 3.08
N GLU A 432 -5.13 28.33 2.11
CA GLU A 432 -5.71 28.48 0.76
C GLU A 432 -5.91 27.12 0.09
N ILE A 433 -4.89 26.25 0.09
CA ILE A 433 -4.96 24.92 -0.48
C ILE A 433 -6.05 24.07 0.22
N ILE A 434 -6.19 24.20 1.54
CA ILE A 434 -7.22 23.47 2.29
C ILE A 434 -8.63 23.94 1.89
N GLU A 435 -8.86 25.23 1.71
CA GLU A 435 -10.17 25.74 1.26
C GLU A 435 -10.45 25.35 -0.21
N GLU A 436 -9.45 25.39 -1.09
CA GLU A 436 -9.57 24.88 -2.45
C GLU A 436 -9.96 23.40 -2.45
N ALA A 437 -9.23 22.56 -1.70
CA ALA A 437 -9.50 21.13 -1.58
C ALA A 437 -10.90 20.83 -1.01
N LYS A 438 -11.34 21.62 -0.04
CA LYS A 438 -12.69 21.51 0.54
C LYS A 438 -13.77 21.83 -0.48
N SER A 439 -13.56 22.86 -1.32
CA SER A 439 -14.50 23.21 -2.39
C SER A 439 -14.63 22.12 -3.46
N GLU A 440 -13.58 21.31 -3.64
CA GLU A 440 -13.53 20.17 -4.55
C GLU A 440 -13.97 18.84 -3.89
N ASP A 441 -14.50 18.87 -2.68
CA ASP A 441 -14.93 17.68 -1.94
C ASP A 441 -13.79 16.69 -1.66
N ARG A 442 -12.59 17.20 -1.33
CA ARG A 442 -11.39 16.43 -1.05
C ARG A 442 -11.03 16.41 0.43
N LYS A 443 -10.35 15.35 0.87
CA LYS A 443 -9.71 15.25 2.19
C LYS A 443 -8.21 15.45 2.06
N ILE A 444 -7.63 16.02 3.10
CA ILE A 444 -6.25 16.50 3.08
C ILE A 444 -5.42 15.77 4.12
N ILE A 445 -4.20 15.36 3.75
CA ILE A 445 -3.16 14.97 4.71
C ILE A 445 -2.02 15.95 4.66
N VAL A 446 -1.58 16.42 5.83
CA VAL A 446 -0.46 17.35 5.99
C VAL A 446 0.67 16.64 6.71
N PHE A 447 1.85 16.62 6.09
CA PHE A 447 3.04 16.02 6.65
C PHE A 447 4.07 17.06 7.06
N SER A 448 4.65 16.89 8.26
CA SER A 448 5.84 17.60 8.70
C SER A 448 6.80 16.64 9.41
N PHE A 449 8.09 16.92 9.33
CA PHE A 449 9.12 16.23 10.12
C PHE A 449 9.04 16.63 11.61
N TYR A 450 8.62 17.87 11.87
CA TYR A 450 8.68 18.50 13.18
C TYR A 450 7.36 18.41 13.94
N LEU A 451 7.42 17.88 15.17
CA LEU A 451 6.26 17.74 16.06
C LEU A 451 5.63 19.08 16.44
N ASP A 452 6.47 20.13 16.62
CA ASP A 452 6.01 21.47 16.92
C ASP A 452 5.18 22.07 15.78
N THR A 453 5.63 21.89 14.54
CA THR A 453 4.88 22.30 13.34
C THR A 453 3.52 21.60 13.27
N ILE A 454 3.48 20.29 13.51
CA ILE A 454 2.22 19.52 13.51
C ILE A 454 1.26 20.04 14.57
N LYS A 455 1.78 20.34 15.77
CA LYS A 455 0.97 20.92 16.85
C LYS A 455 0.40 22.29 16.46
N LYS A 456 1.25 23.19 15.94
CA LYS A 456 0.82 24.52 15.48
C LYS A 456 -0.24 24.43 14.38
N ILE A 457 -0.11 23.51 13.44
CA ILE A 457 -1.11 23.27 12.39
C ILE A 457 -2.42 22.76 13.01
N SER A 458 -2.36 21.82 13.95
CA SER A 458 -3.55 21.31 14.62
C SER A 458 -4.25 22.39 15.44
N ASP A 459 -3.50 23.22 16.15
CA ASP A 459 -4.05 24.33 16.93
C ASP A 459 -4.67 25.42 16.02
N LEU A 460 -4.06 25.68 14.86
CA LEU A 460 -4.56 26.64 13.85
C LEU A 460 -5.88 26.19 13.22
N LEU A 461 -5.99 24.90 12.88
CA LEU A 461 -7.15 24.36 12.17
C LEU A 461 -8.29 23.93 13.11
N GLY A 462 -8.02 23.76 14.42
CA GLY A 462 -9.02 23.38 15.41
C GLY A 462 -9.81 22.13 15.03
N GLU A 463 -11.13 22.20 14.99
CA GLU A 463 -12.03 21.07 14.68
C GLU A 463 -11.88 20.53 13.24
N GLN A 464 -11.32 21.32 12.33
CA GLN A 464 -11.04 20.87 10.96
C GLN A 464 -9.87 19.90 10.90
N CYS A 465 -9.01 19.86 11.93
CA CYS A 465 -7.90 18.91 12.04
C CYS A 465 -8.27 17.73 12.95
N MET A 466 -8.08 16.52 12.44
CA MET A 466 -8.16 15.31 13.27
C MET A 466 -7.02 15.25 14.29
N GLU A 467 -7.17 14.41 15.33
CA GLU A 467 -6.08 14.13 16.28
C GLU A 467 -4.79 13.78 15.51
N PRO A 468 -3.70 14.55 15.65
CA PRO A 468 -2.49 14.36 14.85
C PRO A 468 -1.79 13.03 15.11
N ILE A 469 -1.20 12.45 14.06
CA ILE A 469 -0.42 11.21 14.17
C ILE A 469 1.07 11.51 14.34
N ASN A 470 1.67 11.01 15.41
CA ASN A 470 3.10 11.11 15.65
C ASN A 470 3.72 9.80 16.20
N GLY A 471 5.04 9.81 16.45
CA GLY A 471 5.78 8.64 16.90
C GLY A 471 5.36 8.09 18.27
N SER A 472 4.78 8.90 19.17
CA SER A 472 4.38 8.49 20.51
C SER A 472 3.02 7.78 20.55
N ILE A 473 2.21 7.88 19.49
CA ILE A 473 0.88 7.28 19.43
C ILE A 473 1.00 5.80 19.12
N SER A 474 0.29 4.97 19.89
CA SER A 474 0.28 3.52 19.69
C SER A 474 -0.29 3.13 18.31
N PRO A 475 0.16 2.02 17.71
CA PRO A 475 -0.33 1.57 16.42
C PRO A 475 -1.86 1.36 16.38
N SER A 476 -2.46 0.88 17.46
CA SER A 476 -3.93 0.72 17.56
C SER A 476 -4.66 2.06 17.52
N LYS A 477 -4.13 3.07 18.23
CA LYS A 477 -4.73 4.40 18.26
C LYS A 477 -4.57 5.12 16.92
N ARG A 478 -3.43 4.94 16.23
CA ARG A 478 -3.24 5.47 14.87
C ARG A 478 -4.30 4.94 13.91
N GLN A 479 -4.59 3.63 13.97
CA GLN A 479 -5.61 3.04 13.13
C GLN A 479 -7.01 3.56 13.46
N GLU A 480 -7.33 3.77 14.74
CA GLU A 480 -8.60 4.39 15.15
C GLU A 480 -8.77 5.80 14.56
N ILE A 481 -7.70 6.61 14.57
CA ILE A 481 -7.71 7.94 13.98
C ILE A 481 -7.97 7.87 12.47
N ILE A 482 -7.32 6.96 11.76
CA ILE A 482 -7.51 6.75 10.33
C ILE A 482 -8.94 6.29 10.03
N ASP A 483 -9.45 5.31 10.77
CA ASP A 483 -10.82 4.81 10.60
C ASP A 483 -11.88 5.92 10.83
N LYS A 484 -11.58 6.90 11.69
CA LYS A 484 -12.41 8.11 11.87
C LYS A 484 -12.25 9.07 10.71
N PHE A 485 -11.02 9.31 10.25
CA PHE A 485 -10.73 10.17 9.11
C PHE A 485 -11.37 9.64 7.83
N ASP A 486 -11.37 8.33 7.62
CA ASP A 486 -12.04 7.70 6.46
C ASP A 486 -13.55 7.97 6.42
N LYS A 487 -14.18 8.16 7.58
CA LYS A 487 -15.61 8.46 7.71
C LYS A 487 -15.92 9.95 7.81
N ALA A 488 -14.91 10.77 7.96
CA ALA A 488 -15.07 12.21 8.12
C ALA A 488 -15.56 12.87 6.80
N PRO A 489 -16.18 14.05 6.87
CA PRO A 489 -16.60 14.81 5.67
C PRO A 489 -15.40 15.33 4.88
N ALA A 490 -15.66 15.80 3.68
CA ALA A 490 -14.68 16.53 2.87
C ALA A 490 -14.19 17.80 3.59
N GLY A 491 -12.97 18.24 3.25
CA GLY A 491 -12.31 19.36 3.90
C GLY A 491 -11.67 19.01 5.24
N GLN A 492 -11.84 17.80 5.74
CA GLN A 492 -11.16 17.35 6.96
C GLN A 492 -9.68 17.13 6.70
N VAL A 493 -8.86 17.57 7.65
CA VAL A 493 -7.40 17.50 7.59
C VAL A 493 -6.87 16.47 8.60
N LEU A 494 -5.91 15.67 8.18
CA LEU A 494 -5.12 14.79 9.05
C LEU A 494 -3.67 15.28 9.07
N ALA A 495 -3.20 15.81 10.19
CA ALA A 495 -1.79 16.16 10.35
C ALA A 495 -0.98 14.97 10.87
N ALA A 496 0.17 14.70 10.27
CA ALA A 496 1.01 13.56 10.64
C ALA A 496 2.50 13.86 10.57
N GLN A 497 3.26 13.31 11.53
CA GLN A 497 4.72 13.32 11.43
C GLN A 497 5.15 12.42 10.27
N ILE A 498 5.94 12.96 9.34
CA ILE A 498 6.25 12.27 8.07
C ILE A 498 6.86 10.89 8.28
N ILE A 499 7.75 10.72 9.27
CA ILE A 499 8.36 9.43 9.60
C ILE A 499 7.33 8.47 10.23
N ALA A 500 6.48 8.95 11.13
CA ALA A 500 5.49 8.14 11.81
C ALA A 500 4.26 7.86 10.94
N GLY A 501 3.82 8.84 10.17
CA GLY A 501 2.71 8.72 9.21
C GLY A 501 3.12 8.01 7.92
N GLY A 502 4.41 8.08 7.54
CA GLY A 502 4.96 7.42 6.35
C GLY A 502 5.12 5.90 6.48
N THR A 503 4.99 5.30 7.67
CA THR A 503 5.21 3.85 7.87
C THR A 503 3.92 3.09 8.14
N GLY A 504 3.55 2.18 7.23
CA GLY A 504 2.51 1.14 7.45
C GLY A 504 1.07 1.60 7.53
N LEU A 505 0.76 2.88 7.32
CA LEU A 505 -0.60 3.41 7.32
C LEU A 505 -1.21 3.37 5.92
N ASN A 506 -2.53 3.20 5.85
CA ASN A 506 -3.31 3.30 4.61
C ASN A 506 -4.27 4.49 4.73
N ILE A 507 -4.07 5.54 3.92
CA ILE A 507 -4.82 6.81 4.01
C ILE A 507 -5.37 7.15 2.61
N GLN A 508 -6.01 6.18 1.97
CA GLN A 508 -6.55 6.31 0.60
C GLN A 508 -7.71 7.31 0.50
N SER A 509 -8.35 7.66 1.60
CA SER A 509 -9.43 8.65 1.60
C SER A 509 -8.93 10.08 1.37
N ALA A 510 -7.63 10.36 1.60
CA ALA A 510 -7.02 11.63 1.24
C ALA A 510 -6.65 11.66 -0.25
N SER A 511 -6.94 12.74 -0.92
CA SER A 511 -6.53 13.00 -2.31
C SER A 511 -5.72 14.29 -2.46
N VAL A 512 -5.44 14.98 -1.35
CA VAL A 512 -4.51 16.12 -1.30
C VAL A 512 -3.46 15.81 -0.23
N VAL A 513 -2.19 15.96 -0.59
CA VAL A 513 -1.02 15.77 0.28
C VAL A 513 -0.25 17.07 0.35
N ILE A 514 -0.03 17.59 1.56
CA ILE A 514 0.76 18.81 1.77
C ILE A 514 2.03 18.43 2.53
N LEU A 515 3.19 18.78 1.99
CA LEU A 515 4.49 18.64 2.61
C LEU A 515 4.96 20.00 3.10
N CYS A 516 5.06 20.17 4.42
CA CYS A 516 5.35 21.46 5.05
C CYS A 516 6.79 21.94 4.83
N GLU A 517 7.72 21.02 4.60
CA GLU A 517 9.13 21.28 4.31
C GLU A 517 9.71 20.15 3.44
N PRO A 518 10.73 20.46 2.58
CA PRO A 518 11.39 19.44 1.77
C PRO A 518 12.20 18.49 2.66
N GLN A 519 12.24 17.22 2.31
CA GLN A 519 12.98 16.21 3.06
C GLN A 519 14.40 16.06 2.47
N LEU A 520 15.31 15.43 3.20
CA LEU A 520 16.70 15.20 2.74
C LEU A 520 16.86 13.93 1.89
N LYS A 521 15.78 13.14 1.83
CA LYS A 521 15.75 11.87 1.10
C LYS A 521 14.46 11.74 0.33
N PRO A 522 14.50 11.54 -1.00
CA PRO A 522 13.32 11.33 -1.82
C PRO A 522 12.40 10.20 -1.30
N SER A 523 12.99 9.14 -0.76
CA SER A 523 12.23 8.00 -0.25
C SER A 523 11.27 8.35 0.89
N ILE A 524 11.62 9.31 1.73
CA ILE A 524 10.74 9.74 2.83
C ILE A 524 9.48 10.40 2.26
N GLU A 525 9.63 11.29 1.27
CA GLU A 525 8.51 11.93 0.58
C GLU A 525 7.69 10.91 -0.21
N ASN A 526 8.34 10.10 -1.03
CA ASN A 526 7.69 9.04 -1.81
C ASN A 526 6.93 8.06 -0.92
N GLN A 527 7.47 7.71 0.24
CA GLN A 527 6.80 6.88 1.23
C GLN A 527 5.55 7.55 1.79
N ALA A 528 5.62 8.83 2.12
CA ALA A 528 4.47 9.60 2.62
C ALA A 528 3.39 9.76 1.54
N ILE A 529 3.76 10.15 0.33
CA ILE A 529 2.85 10.30 -0.83
C ILE A 529 2.15 8.96 -1.13
N SER A 530 2.87 7.85 -1.09
CA SER A 530 2.33 6.52 -1.37
C SER A 530 1.27 6.04 -0.36
N ARG A 531 1.05 6.74 0.74
CA ARG A 531 -0.06 6.45 1.69
C ARG A 531 -1.41 6.91 1.16
N ALA A 532 -1.44 7.98 0.39
CA ALA A 532 -2.61 8.48 -0.31
C ALA A 532 -2.66 7.97 -1.76
N TYR A 533 -1.52 8.00 -2.48
CA TYR A 533 -1.41 7.57 -3.86
C TYR A 533 -1.01 6.09 -3.95
N ARG A 534 -2.01 5.23 -3.95
CA ARG A 534 -1.81 3.78 -4.04
C ARG A 534 -3.00 3.10 -4.71
N MET A 535 -2.83 1.82 -5.01
CA MET A 535 -3.87 0.99 -5.59
C MET A 535 -5.18 1.09 -4.79
N GLY A 536 -6.27 1.42 -5.47
CA GLY A 536 -7.58 1.69 -4.88
C GLY A 536 -7.89 3.18 -4.67
N GLN A 537 -6.98 4.08 -5.00
CA GLN A 537 -7.28 5.51 -5.09
C GLN A 537 -8.17 5.77 -6.30
N ALA A 538 -9.30 6.44 -6.07
CA ALA A 538 -10.31 6.71 -7.10
C ALA A 538 -10.24 8.15 -7.66
N ARG A 539 -9.38 9.01 -7.10
CA ARG A 539 -9.23 10.43 -7.48
C ARG A 539 -7.77 10.74 -7.74
N ASN A 540 -7.50 11.74 -8.60
CA ASN A 540 -6.17 12.32 -8.74
C ASN A 540 -5.65 12.76 -7.38
N VAL A 541 -4.42 12.40 -7.09
CA VAL A 541 -3.74 12.85 -5.88
C VAL A 541 -2.91 14.07 -6.24
N ILE A 542 -3.14 15.15 -5.52
CA ILE A 542 -2.41 16.40 -5.68
C ILE A 542 -1.45 16.54 -4.50
N VAL A 543 -0.19 16.67 -4.80
CA VAL A 543 0.88 16.89 -3.82
C VAL A 543 1.33 18.33 -3.90
N TYR A 544 1.32 19.02 -2.78
CA TYR A 544 1.84 20.37 -2.64
C TYR A 544 3.07 20.36 -1.74
N ARG A 545 4.21 20.82 -2.28
CA ARG A 545 5.43 21.07 -1.51
C ARG A 545 5.51 22.55 -1.18
N LEU A 546 5.39 22.90 0.10
CA LEU A 546 5.52 24.28 0.56
C LEU A 546 7.00 24.62 0.73
N LEU A 547 7.49 25.51 -0.09
CA LEU A 547 8.90 25.91 -0.18
C LEU A 547 9.01 27.42 0.05
N CYS A 548 10.16 27.89 0.53
CA CYS A 548 10.44 29.30 0.68
C CYS A 548 11.52 29.75 -0.30
N ASP A 549 11.22 30.81 -1.05
CA ASP A 549 12.16 31.44 -1.96
C ASP A 549 13.37 32.01 -1.20
N ASN A 550 14.53 31.97 -1.83
CA ASN A 550 15.77 32.48 -1.29
C ASN A 550 16.15 31.90 0.08
N THR A 551 15.90 30.61 0.27
CA THR A 551 16.24 29.87 1.50
C THR A 551 16.94 28.55 1.20
N ILE A 552 17.32 27.83 2.26
CA ILE A 552 17.88 26.48 2.13
C ILE A 552 16.90 25.50 1.47
N ASP A 553 15.61 25.80 1.35
CA ASP A 553 14.64 24.94 0.68
C ASP A 553 15.01 24.74 -0.80
N GLU A 554 15.53 25.76 -1.49
CA GLU A 554 16.04 25.66 -2.87
C GLU A 554 17.16 24.62 -2.96
N LYS A 555 18.19 24.73 -2.10
CA LYS A 555 19.31 23.81 -2.08
C LYS A 555 18.91 22.36 -1.79
N ILE A 556 17.96 22.19 -0.87
CA ILE A 556 17.45 20.86 -0.52
C ILE A 556 16.65 20.28 -1.70
N THR A 557 15.86 21.10 -2.39
CA THR A 557 15.08 20.65 -3.56
C THR A 557 15.98 20.23 -4.70
N ASP A 558 17.04 21.00 -4.98
CA ASP A 558 18.06 20.63 -5.97
C ASP A 558 18.74 19.31 -5.61
N LEU A 559 19.16 19.13 -4.36
CA LEU A 559 19.75 17.89 -3.85
C LEU A 559 18.81 16.69 -3.95
N LEU A 560 17.50 16.90 -3.70
CA LEU A 560 16.48 15.87 -3.85
C LEU A 560 16.34 15.45 -5.31
N SER A 561 16.30 16.43 -6.23
CA SER A 561 16.16 16.18 -7.67
C SER A 561 17.35 15.40 -8.22
N GLU A 562 18.57 15.74 -7.82
CA GLU A 562 19.78 14.99 -8.18
C GLU A 562 19.73 13.54 -7.65
N LYS A 563 19.37 13.35 -6.39
CA LYS A 563 19.23 12.02 -5.79
C LYS A 563 18.14 11.19 -6.44
N GLN A 564 17.03 11.82 -6.82
CA GLN A 564 15.95 11.15 -7.51
C GLN A 564 16.39 10.72 -8.92
N ALA A 565 17.10 11.58 -9.65
CA ALA A 565 17.62 11.26 -10.97
C ALA A 565 18.59 10.06 -10.93
N VAL A 566 19.46 10.00 -9.91
CA VAL A 566 20.34 8.84 -9.68
C VAL A 566 19.55 7.57 -9.38
N PHE A 567 18.52 7.68 -8.53
CA PHE A 567 17.64 6.56 -8.21
C PHE A 567 16.92 6.03 -9.46
N ASP A 568 16.37 6.92 -10.28
CA ASP A 568 15.62 6.58 -11.49
C ASP A 568 16.55 6.02 -12.58
N ALA A 569 17.74 6.60 -12.77
CA ALA A 569 18.75 6.10 -13.72
C ALA A 569 19.22 4.68 -13.37
N PHE A 570 19.30 4.35 -12.07
CA PHE A 570 19.66 3.01 -11.61
C PHE A 570 18.53 2.01 -11.74
N ALA A 571 17.28 2.51 -11.64
CA ALA A 571 16.06 1.72 -11.76
C ALA A 571 15.62 1.53 -13.20
N ASP A 572 15.96 2.47 -14.09
CA ASP A 572 15.56 2.44 -15.50
C ASP A 572 16.51 1.60 -16.39
N LYS A 573 15.92 1.11 -17.48
CA LYS A 573 16.61 0.38 -18.55
C LYS A 573 17.55 1.27 -19.39
N SER A 574 17.67 2.56 -19.11
CA SER A 574 18.38 3.51 -19.97
C SER A 574 19.82 3.76 -19.57
N VAL A 575 20.66 3.84 -20.58
CA VAL A 575 22.12 3.82 -20.67
C VAL A 575 22.84 5.07 -20.10
N ALA A 576 22.16 5.97 -19.41
CA ALA A 576 22.67 7.30 -19.10
C ALA A 576 23.43 7.47 -17.76
N ALA A 577 23.73 6.37 -17.06
CA ALA A 577 24.46 6.45 -15.78
C ALA A 577 25.99 6.33 -15.93
N GLU A 578 26.57 6.92 -16.98
CA GLU A 578 28.01 7.13 -17.02
C GLU A 578 28.36 8.44 -16.29
N ASN A 579 29.06 8.28 -15.15
CA ASN A 579 29.77 9.35 -14.42
C ASN A 579 28.90 10.41 -13.69
N VAL A 580 28.07 10.00 -12.74
CA VAL A 580 27.72 10.91 -11.65
C VAL A 580 28.47 10.48 -10.39
N GLU A 581 29.66 11.05 -10.18
CA GLU A 581 30.21 11.13 -8.83
C GLU A 581 29.24 11.98 -8.01
N ILE A 582 28.54 11.34 -7.08
CA ILE A 582 27.65 12.03 -6.16
C ILE A 582 28.55 12.79 -5.19
N ASP A 583 28.76 14.07 -5.46
CA ASP A 583 29.31 15.00 -4.48
C ASP A 583 28.32 15.04 -3.31
N THR A 584 28.67 14.42 -2.19
CA THR A 584 27.86 14.40 -0.98
C THR A 584 27.99 15.76 -0.29
N THR A 585 27.36 16.78 -0.86
CA THR A 585 27.22 18.07 -0.21
C THR A 585 26.64 17.84 1.17
N SER A 586 27.41 18.09 2.20
CA SER A 586 26.96 17.88 3.58
C SER A 586 26.01 19.00 3.98
N LEU A 587 25.16 18.76 4.99
CA LEU A 587 24.29 19.80 5.55
C LEU A 587 25.09 21.01 6.05
N SER A 588 26.34 20.81 6.44
CA SER A 588 27.25 21.88 6.84
C SER A 588 27.66 22.75 5.66
N ASP A 589 27.79 22.17 4.47
CA ASP A 589 28.16 22.90 3.25
C ASP A 589 27.00 23.77 2.77
N ILE A 590 25.77 23.24 2.79
CA ILE A 590 24.54 23.99 2.48
C ILE A 590 24.42 25.23 3.39
N ILE A 591 24.59 25.08 4.69
CA ILE A 591 24.55 26.22 5.63
C ILE A 591 25.71 27.19 5.38
N GLN A 592 26.90 26.70 5.07
CA GLN A 592 28.03 27.57 4.78
C GLN A 592 27.79 28.42 3.52
N GLU A 593 27.27 27.83 2.47
CA GLU A 593 26.87 28.57 1.26
C GLU A 593 25.82 29.66 1.54
N GLU A 594 24.84 29.35 2.39
CA GLU A 594 23.81 30.32 2.79
C GLU A 594 24.41 31.46 3.65
N ILE A 595 25.34 31.16 4.56
CA ILE A 595 26.07 32.18 5.32
C ILE A 595 26.81 33.13 4.36
N ASP A 596 27.49 32.57 3.37
CA ASP A 596 28.28 33.35 2.39
C ASP A 596 27.34 34.20 1.51
N ARG A 597 26.17 33.67 1.13
CA ARG A 597 25.12 34.42 0.40
C ARG A 597 24.60 35.61 1.20
N ILE A 598 24.26 35.41 2.48
CA ILE A 598 23.74 36.48 3.36
C ILE A 598 24.80 37.56 3.59
N LYS A 599 26.06 37.20 3.80
CA LYS A 599 27.17 38.16 3.95
C LYS A 599 27.39 38.99 2.71
N ASN A 600 27.45 38.35 1.54
CA ASN A 600 27.59 39.04 0.26
C ASN A 600 26.43 40.00 -0.02
N LYS A 601 25.19 39.62 0.35
CA LYS A 601 24.00 40.51 0.26
C LYS A 601 24.17 41.76 1.14
N ALA A 602 24.70 41.57 2.37
CA ALA A 602 24.95 42.68 3.29
C ALA A 602 26.09 43.62 2.80
N GLU A 603 27.16 43.09 2.24
CA GLU A 603 28.30 43.87 1.67
C GLU A 603 27.84 44.70 0.46
N ASN A 604 27.05 44.11 -0.46
CA ASN A 604 26.54 44.83 -1.63
C ASN A 604 25.58 45.96 -1.24
N ILE A 605 24.79 45.83 -0.15
CA ILE A 605 23.89 46.88 0.34
C ILE A 605 24.70 48.06 0.95
N VAL A 606 25.88 47.78 1.52
CA VAL A 606 26.78 48.83 2.05
C VAL A 606 27.45 49.60 0.90
N ASP A 607 27.92 48.92 -0.14
CA ASP A 607 28.53 49.50 -1.31
C ASP A 607 27.54 50.39 -2.10
N ASP A 608 26.30 49.96 -2.29
CA ASP A 608 25.24 50.77 -2.95
C ASP A 608 24.84 52.02 -2.15
N LYS A 609 24.89 51.98 -0.82
CA LYS A 609 24.67 53.15 0.04
C LYS A 609 25.82 54.13 0.01
N GLU A 610 27.10 53.69 -0.14
CA GLU A 610 28.24 54.57 -0.31
C GLU A 610 28.30 55.22 -1.71
N ILE A 611 27.76 54.54 -2.73
CA ILE A 611 27.65 55.10 -4.10
C ILE A 611 26.52 56.13 -4.17
N THR A 612 25.47 56.03 -3.37
CA THR A 612 24.32 56.97 -3.37
C THR A 612 24.59 58.22 -2.50
N LEU A 613 25.65 58.24 -1.70
CA LEU A 613 26.06 59.34 -0.83
C LEU A 613 27.23 60.16 -1.40
N LYS A 614 27.73 59.84 -2.61
CA LYS A 614 28.69 60.63 -3.40
C LYS A 614 27.97 61.29 -4.57
#